data_b9da2a0e84381004a1ed789523a735a6
#
_entry.id   b9da2a0e84381004a1ed789523a735a6
#
_cell.length_a   1.000
_cell.length_b   1.000
_cell.length_c   1.000
_cell.angle_alpha   90.00
_cell.angle_beta   90.00
_cell.angle_gamma   90.00
#
_symmetry.space_group_name_H-M   'P 1'
#
loop_
_entity.id
_entity.type
_entity.pdbx_description
1 polymer ?
#
loop_
_entity_poly.entity_id
_entity_poly.type
_entity_poly.pdbx_seq_one_letter_code
_entity_poly.pdbx_strand_id
1 'polypeptide(L)'
;MKRIKDKYIDIVKSRVDICQLVVDLCPGTVLKPSGPHRKKCCCVFHQEETPSLMLDTTMNRYKCYGCGKSGDVISFVEECQGVGFIDAIRCLLDMYCPDVDTHDLFDQSTTPEQEERDRKAETMY
;
A
#
# COMPACT_ATOMS: atom_id res chain seq x y z
N MET A 1 -17.39 13.11 -2.87
CA MET A 1 -16.12 12.40 -3.01
C MET A 1 -16.36 11.05 -3.68
N LYS A 2 -15.55 10.74 -4.68
CA LYS A 2 -15.69 9.47 -5.37
C LYS A 2 -14.94 8.37 -4.62
N ARG A 3 -15.45 7.16 -4.71
CA ARG A 3 -14.88 6.00 -4.04
C ARG A 3 -14.36 5.02 -5.08
N ILE A 4 -13.17 4.48 -4.84
CA ILE A 4 -12.60 3.45 -5.71
C ILE A 4 -13.33 2.12 -5.47
N LYS A 5 -13.64 1.42 -6.56
CA LYS A 5 -14.30 0.13 -6.48
C LYS A 5 -13.41 -0.90 -5.80
N ASP A 6 -14.02 -1.76 -4.99
CA ASP A 6 -13.29 -2.77 -4.22
C ASP A 6 -12.48 -3.72 -5.11
N LYS A 7 -12.94 -3.99 -6.33
CA LYS A 7 -12.22 -4.88 -7.24
C LYS A 7 -10.81 -4.38 -7.54
N TYR A 8 -10.63 -3.06 -7.63
CA TYR A 8 -9.30 -2.49 -7.89
C TYR A 8 -8.41 -2.56 -6.65
N ILE A 9 -8.99 -2.40 -5.48
CA ILE A 9 -8.28 -2.58 -4.22
C ILE A 9 -7.78 -4.01 -4.11
N ASP A 10 -8.63 -4.98 -4.39
CA ASP A 10 -8.26 -6.40 -4.34
C ASP A 10 -7.18 -6.73 -5.38
N ILE A 11 -7.26 -6.15 -6.56
CA ILE A 11 -6.26 -6.37 -7.60
C ILE A 11 -4.88 -5.94 -7.13
N VAL A 12 -4.76 -4.71 -6.59
CA VAL A 12 -3.45 -4.23 -6.14
C VAL A 12 -2.96 -5.03 -4.94
N LYS A 13 -3.83 -5.40 -4.02
CA LYS A 13 -3.42 -6.20 -2.85
C LYS A 13 -2.95 -7.59 -3.23
N SER A 14 -3.48 -8.17 -4.31
CA SER A 14 -3.13 -9.52 -4.73
C SER A 14 -1.97 -9.55 -5.72
N ARG A 15 -1.81 -8.54 -6.55
CA ARG A 15 -0.77 -8.51 -7.58
C ARG A 15 0.54 -7.85 -7.11
N VAL A 16 0.47 -6.90 -6.20
CA VAL A 16 1.64 -6.15 -5.76
C VAL A 16 2.30 -6.87 -4.59
N ASP A 17 3.58 -7.20 -4.75
CA ASP A 17 4.39 -7.83 -3.71
C ASP A 17 5.00 -6.72 -2.85
N ILE A 18 4.80 -6.80 -1.52
CA ILE A 18 5.32 -5.79 -0.60
C ILE A 18 6.85 -5.66 -0.67
N CYS A 19 7.55 -6.77 -0.85
CA CYS A 19 9.00 -6.74 -0.95
C CYS A 19 9.46 -6.03 -2.22
N GLN A 20 8.82 -6.35 -3.34
CA GLN A 20 9.14 -5.72 -4.62
C GLN A 20 8.81 -4.23 -4.57
N LEU A 21 7.69 -3.86 -3.95
CA LEU A 21 7.27 -2.48 -3.81
C LEU A 21 8.30 -1.67 -3.03
N VAL A 22 8.80 -2.21 -1.92
CA VAL A 22 9.81 -1.53 -1.10
C VAL A 22 11.07 -1.26 -1.92
N VAL A 23 11.53 -2.26 -2.66
CA VAL A 23 12.73 -2.10 -3.50
C VAL A 23 12.50 -1.09 -4.62
N ASP A 24 11.32 -1.11 -5.23
CA ASP A 24 11.01 -0.21 -6.35
C ASP A 24 10.89 1.24 -5.90
N LEU A 25 10.26 1.49 -4.76
CA LEU A 25 10.08 2.85 -4.25
C LEU A 25 11.30 3.38 -3.50
N CYS A 26 12.09 2.48 -2.94
CA CYS A 26 13.27 2.84 -2.16
C CYS A 26 14.49 2.08 -2.68
N PRO A 27 15.02 2.50 -3.84
CA PRO A 27 16.21 1.85 -4.41
C PRO A 27 17.37 1.90 -3.43
N GLY A 28 18.11 0.82 -3.36
CA GLY A 28 19.23 0.73 -2.43
C GLY A 28 18.88 0.03 -1.13
N THR A 29 17.59 -0.23 -0.90
CA THR A 29 17.15 -1.00 0.27
C THR A 29 17.59 -2.46 0.11
N VAL A 30 18.27 -2.99 1.13
CA VAL A 30 18.72 -4.37 1.13
C VAL A 30 17.79 -5.20 2.00
N LEU A 31 17.11 -6.16 1.38
CA LEU A 31 16.20 -7.06 2.08
C LEU A 31 16.95 -8.30 2.54
N LYS A 32 16.84 -8.63 3.82
CA LYS A 32 17.46 -9.81 4.40
C LYS A 32 16.39 -10.82 4.82
N PRO A 33 16.60 -12.12 4.56
CA PRO A 33 15.61 -13.12 4.98
C PRO A 33 15.47 -13.15 6.50
N SER A 34 14.23 -13.28 6.97
CA SER A 34 13.92 -13.34 8.40
C SER A 34 12.90 -14.43 8.68
N GLY A 35 12.89 -15.49 7.88
CA GLY A 35 11.96 -16.60 7.97
C GLY A 35 11.50 -17.04 6.60
N PRO A 36 10.67 -18.10 6.53
CA PRO A 36 10.25 -18.67 5.24
C PRO A 36 9.51 -17.67 4.34
N HIS A 37 8.73 -16.78 4.94
CA HIS A 37 7.90 -15.82 4.19
C HIS A 37 8.09 -14.39 4.69
N ARG A 38 9.24 -14.11 5.32
CA ARG A 38 9.51 -12.79 5.89
C ARG A 38 10.88 -12.28 5.47
N LYS A 39 10.94 -10.97 5.29
CA LYS A 39 12.19 -10.26 5.05
C LYS A 39 12.23 -9.03 5.91
N LYS A 40 13.42 -8.57 6.23
CA LYS A 40 13.58 -7.37 7.02
C LYS A 40 14.61 -6.45 6.40
N CYS A 41 14.47 -5.16 6.68
CA CYS A 41 15.40 -4.14 6.21
C CYS A 41 15.35 -2.95 7.16
N CYS A 42 16.22 -1.98 6.93
CA CYS A 42 16.14 -0.73 7.66
C CYS A 42 14.86 0.00 7.28
N CYS A 43 14.24 0.64 8.26
CA CYS A 43 12.98 1.35 8.02
C CYS A 43 13.19 2.49 7.04
N VAL A 44 12.31 2.59 6.05
CA VAL A 44 12.37 3.63 5.02
C VAL A 44 11.70 4.93 5.49
N PHE A 45 10.97 4.89 6.59
CA PHE A 45 10.22 6.04 7.11
C PHE A 45 11.00 6.86 8.14
N HIS A 46 12.09 6.32 8.65
CA HIS A 46 12.98 7.05 9.55
C HIS A 46 14.40 6.49 9.42
N GLN A 47 15.36 7.29 9.84
CA GLN A 47 16.77 6.88 9.75
C GLN A 47 17.12 6.00 10.95
N GLU A 48 17.67 4.82 10.65
CA GLU A 48 18.20 3.94 11.68
C GLU A 48 19.19 2.97 11.04
N GLU A 49 20.07 2.42 11.88
CA GLU A 49 21.09 1.50 11.42
C GLU A 49 20.67 0.04 11.58
N THR A 50 19.74 -0.22 12.48
CA THR A 50 19.28 -1.57 12.80
C THR A 50 18.06 -1.93 11.96
N PRO A 51 18.03 -3.11 11.31
CA PRO A 51 16.85 -3.54 10.55
C PRO A 51 15.66 -3.74 11.48
N SER A 52 14.62 -2.92 11.32
CA SER A 52 13.41 -3.00 12.13
C SER A 52 12.14 -3.08 11.29
N LEU A 53 12.23 -2.87 9.99
CA LEU A 53 11.07 -3.00 9.10
C LEU A 53 10.93 -4.45 8.66
N MET A 54 9.84 -5.07 9.04
CA MET A 54 9.54 -6.46 8.70
C MET A 54 8.51 -6.51 7.57
N LEU A 55 8.80 -7.31 6.56
CA LEU A 55 7.92 -7.52 5.41
C LEU A 55 7.44 -8.97 5.42
N ASP A 56 6.11 -9.15 5.44
CA ASP A 56 5.50 -10.48 5.45
C ASP A 56 4.91 -10.74 4.07
N THR A 57 5.49 -11.69 3.33
CA THR A 57 5.06 -12.01 1.97
C THR A 57 3.78 -12.81 1.94
N THR A 58 3.47 -13.56 3.00
CA THR A 58 2.23 -14.33 3.09
C THR A 58 1.04 -13.41 3.23
N MET A 59 1.13 -12.44 4.13
CA MET A 59 0.06 -11.47 4.36
C MET A 59 0.18 -10.25 3.45
N ASN A 60 1.30 -10.11 2.77
CA ASN A 60 1.61 -8.99 1.89
C ASN A 60 1.51 -7.66 2.63
N ARG A 61 2.09 -7.61 3.83
CA ARG A 61 2.03 -6.46 4.73
C ARG A 61 3.41 -6.13 5.28
N TYR A 62 3.52 -4.93 5.85
CA TYR A 62 4.75 -4.50 6.51
C TYR A 62 4.46 -4.06 7.93
N LYS A 63 5.50 -4.11 8.77
CA LYS A 63 5.45 -3.55 10.12
C LYS A 63 6.86 -3.13 10.54
N CYS A 64 6.97 -1.90 11.02
CA CYS A 64 8.23 -1.41 11.56
C CYS A 64 8.18 -1.48 13.09
N TYR A 65 9.05 -2.29 13.66
CA TYR A 65 9.13 -2.43 15.14
C TYR A 65 9.82 -1.25 15.79
N GLY A 66 10.48 -0.40 15.01
CA GLY A 66 11.14 0.80 15.51
C GLY A 66 10.19 1.96 15.70
N CYS A 67 9.36 2.26 14.70
CA CYS A 67 8.46 3.41 14.75
C CYS A 67 6.98 3.02 14.85
N GLY A 68 6.65 1.73 14.79
CA GLY A 68 5.28 1.26 14.94
C GLY A 68 4.40 1.37 13.71
N LYS A 69 4.92 1.86 12.60
CA LYS A 69 4.14 1.96 11.36
C LYS A 69 3.88 0.56 10.79
N SER A 70 2.67 0.35 10.30
CA SER A 70 2.30 -0.94 9.71
C SER A 70 1.19 -0.74 8.68
N GLY A 71 1.02 -1.72 7.81
CA GLY A 71 -0.04 -1.68 6.81
C GLY A 71 0.24 -2.62 5.64
N ASP A 72 -0.51 -2.41 4.56
CA ASP A 72 -0.37 -3.18 3.33
C ASP A 72 0.38 -2.38 2.27
N VAL A 73 0.34 -2.88 1.02
CA VAL A 73 1.03 -2.21 -0.10
C VAL A 73 0.48 -0.80 -0.33
N ILE A 74 -0.82 -0.60 -0.13
CA ILE A 74 -1.45 0.71 -0.32
C ILE A 74 -0.95 1.68 0.74
N SER A 75 -0.97 1.27 2.01
CA SER A 75 -0.48 2.09 3.12
C SER A 75 1.00 2.44 2.95
N PHE A 76 1.78 1.52 2.43
CA PHE A 76 3.20 1.78 2.17
C PHE A 76 3.38 2.93 1.18
N VAL A 77 2.62 2.93 0.08
CA VAL A 77 2.69 4.01 -0.90
C VAL A 77 2.24 5.33 -0.30
N GLU A 78 1.15 5.31 0.47
CA GLU A 78 0.65 6.51 1.15
C GLU A 78 1.73 7.15 2.02
N GLU A 79 2.39 6.35 2.84
CA GLU A 79 3.43 6.84 3.75
C GLU A 79 4.70 7.24 3.02
N CYS A 80 5.13 6.43 2.05
CA CYS A 80 6.39 6.65 1.35
C CYS A 80 6.32 7.84 0.41
N GLN A 81 5.21 8.00 -0.31
CA GLN A 81 5.04 9.06 -1.29
C GLN A 81 4.31 10.29 -0.73
N GLY A 82 3.74 10.18 0.47
CA GLY A 82 2.99 11.28 1.05
C GLY A 82 1.72 11.61 0.30
N VAL A 83 1.04 10.59 -0.22
CA VAL A 83 -0.17 10.76 -1.01
C VAL A 83 -1.36 10.10 -0.33
N GLY A 84 -2.56 10.40 -0.82
CA GLY A 84 -3.79 9.82 -0.28
C GLY A 84 -4.07 8.43 -0.83
N PHE A 85 -5.16 7.84 -0.35
CA PHE A 85 -5.55 6.48 -0.70
C PHE A 85 -5.79 6.31 -2.20
N ILE A 86 -6.52 7.23 -2.81
CA ILE A 86 -6.84 7.16 -4.24
C ILE A 86 -5.57 7.24 -5.08
N ASP A 87 -4.69 8.18 -4.77
CA ASP A 87 -3.44 8.35 -5.49
C ASP A 87 -2.52 7.14 -5.32
N ALA A 88 -2.51 6.54 -4.13
CA ALA A 88 -1.72 5.35 -3.88
C ALA A 88 -2.19 4.18 -4.76
N ILE A 89 -3.50 3.97 -4.85
CA ILE A 89 -4.04 2.90 -5.69
C ILE A 89 -3.75 3.15 -7.16
N ARG A 90 -3.90 4.38 -7.62
CA ARG A 90 -3.60 4.72 -9.01
C ARG A 90 -2.13 4.49 -9.33
N CYS A 91 -1.26 4.84 -8.41
CA CYS A 91 0.18 4.61 -8.57
C CYS A 91 0.48 3.11 -8.69
N LEU A 92 -0.11 2.30 -7.82
CA LEU A 92 0.11 0.86 -7.85
C LEU A 92 -0.46 0.22 -9.11
N LEU A 93 -1.63 0.65 -9.56
CA LEU A 93 -2.21 0.15 -10.81
C LEU A 93 -1.32 0.50 -12.00
N ASP A 94 -0.80 1.71 -12.02
CA ASP A 94 0.05 2.17 -13.11
C ASP A 94 1.38 1.42 -13.14
N MET A 95 1.97 1.16 -11.98
CA MET A 95 3.27 0.50 -11.89
C MET A 95 3.20 -1.01 -12.13
N TYR A 96 2.20 -1.69 -11.58
CA TYR A 96 2.17 -3.15 -11.55
C TYR A 96 1.02 -3.78 -12.31
N CYS A 97 0.00 -3.00 -12.65
CA CYS A 97 -1.19 -3.51 -13.34
C CYS A 97 -1.54 -2.66 -14.55
N PRO A 98 -0.59 -2.46 -15.49
CA PRO A 98 -0.87 -1.61 -16.66
C PRO A 98 -1.92 -2.21 -17.61
N ASP A 99 -2.16 -3.52 -17.51
CA ASP A 99 -3.16 -4.23 -18.30
C ASP A 99 -4.58 -4.06 -17.75
N VAL A 100 -4.71 -3.53 -16.53
CA VAL A 100 -6.02 -3.34 -15.92
C VAL A 100 -6.65 -2.05 -16.44
N ASP A 101 -7.88 -2.17 -16.92
CA ASP A 101 -8.62 -1.01 -17.39
C ASP A 101 -9.13 -0.21 -16.19
N THR A 102 -8.68 1.03 -16.08
CA THR A 102 -9.07 1.93 -15.00
C THR A 102 -10.15 2.92 -15.39
N HIS A 103 -10.77 2.70 -16.56
CA HIS A 103 -11.85 3.56 -17.02
C HIS A 103 -13.00 3.64 -16.01
N ASP A 104 -13.28 2.53 -15.35
CA ASP A 104 -14.37 2.37 -14.40
C ASP A 104 -13.84 2.33 -12.94
N LEU A 105 -12.78 3.08 -12.68
CA LEU A 105 -12.08 3.04 -11.38
C LEU A 105 -12.96 3.51 -10.23
N PHE A 106 -13.77 4.53 -10.45
CA PHE A 106 -14.59 5.11 -9.40
C PHE A 106 -16.02 4.59 -9.46
N ASP A 107 -16.61 4.41 -8.28
CA ASP A 107 -18.00 4.04 -8.16
C ASP A 107 -18.86 5.26 -8.49
N GLN A 108 -19.62 5.17 -9.57
CA GLN A 108 -20.46 6.25 -10.06
C GLN A 108 -21.86 6.24 -9.46
N SER A 109 -22.19 5.20 -8.70
CA SER A 109 -23.54 5.01 -8.19
C SER A 109 -23.78 5.65 -6.82
N THR A 110 -22.78 6.25 -6.21
CA THR A 110 -22.93 6.87 -4.89
C THR A 110 -23.75 8.15 -4.95
N THR A 111 -24.66 8.28 -4.00
CA THR A 111 -25.42 9.52 -3.78
C THR A 111 -24.61 10.45 -2.89
N PRO A 112 -24.99 11.76 -2.79
CA PRO A 112 -24.30 12.66 -1.87
C PRO A 112 -24.31 12.18 -0.42
N GLU A 113 -25.39 11.56 0.03
CA GLU A 113 -25.48 11.00 1.38
C GLU A 113 -24.53 9.83 1.55
N GLN A 114 -24.42 8.97 0.54
CA GLN A 114 -23.50 7.85 0.57
C GLN A 114 -22.06 8.32 0.55
N GLU A 115 -21.76 9.36 -0.19
CA GLU A 115 -20.42 9.93 -0.21
C GLU A 115 -20.03 10.43 1.18
N GLU A 116 -20.96 11.03 1.89
CA GLU A 116 -20.70 11.51 3.24
C GLU A 116 -20.42 10.34 4.19
N ARG A 117 -21.18 9.25 4.09
CA ARG A 117 -20.94 8.04 4.87
C ARG A 117 -19.59 7.40 4.51
N ASP A 118 -19.29 7.32 3.24
CA ASP A 118 -18.04 6.76 2.77
C ASP A 118 -16.85 7.56 3.29
N ARG A 119 -17.00 8.88 3.36
CA ARG A 119 -15.98 9.76 3.91
C ARG A 119 -15.70 9.44 5.37
N LYS A 120 -16.74 9.19 6.16
CA LYS A 120 -16.58 8.78 7.56
C LYS A 120 -15.87 7.44 7.66
N ALA A 121 -16.22 6.50 6.81
CA ALA A 121 -15.58 5.19 6.77
C ALA A 121 -14.09 5.33 6.42
N GLU A 122 -13.76 6.17 5.47
CA GLU A 122 -12.37 6.43 5.10
C GLU A 122 -11.58 7.04 6.25
N THR A 123 -12.21 7.89 7.05
CA THR A 123 -11.56 8.49 8.20
C THR A 123 -11.15 7.43 9.21
N MET A 124 -11.90 6.35 9.31
CA MET A 124 -11.60 5.24 10.19
C MET A 124 -10.62 4.24 9.58
N TYR A 125 -10.35 4.39 8.33
CA TYR A 125 -9.42 3.55 7.58
C TYR A 125 -7.96 3.80 8.02
#